data_0bb19f26d47a61a74c626b5d01f166e3
#
_entry.id   0bb19f26d47a61a74c626b5d01f166e3
#
_cell.length_a   1.000
_cell.length_b   1.000
_cell.length_c   1.000
_cell.angle_alpha   90.00
_cell.angle_beta   90.00
_cell.angle_gamma   90.00
#
_symmetry.space_group_name_H-M   'P 1'
#
loop_
_entity.id
_entity.type
_entity.pdbx_description
1 polymer ?
#
loop_
_entity_poly.entity_id
_entity_poly.type
_entity_poly.pdbx_seq_one_letter_code
_entity_poly.pdbx_strand_id
1 'polypeptide(L)'
;ALFKIAQIYKDYQESEQTFEKLEETYVVNPDGSSVTEDDWNDDTRIQFDALKKENPDIMAWLRFDNFDDVHISYPVLYSGDDSKYLRSDIYGNYHIAGCIFLEGLNNPDFSDYHSIIYGHNMRNTTMFGDLKRYKNDEGFYEKNQFFNVYTADKVYRYQIFSYYDVDEDS
;
A
#
# COMPACT_ATOMS: atom_id res chain seq x y z
N ALA A 1 -23.58 -8.56 18.69
CA ALA A 1 -22.34 -9.17 18.15
C ALA A 1 -22.40 -9.28 16.63
N LEU A 2 -23.39 -9.96 16.02
CA LEU A 2 -23.52 -10.16 14.57
C LEU A 2 -23.52 -8.86 13.74
N PHE A 3 -24.21 -7.81 14.21
CA PHE A 3 -24.25 -6.52 13.52
C PHE A 3 -22.85 -5.85 13.42
N LYS A 4 -22.06 -5.91 14.49
CA LYS A 4 -20.68 -5.37 14.47
C LYS A 4 -19.77 -6.15 13.52
N ILE A 5 -19.94 -7.46 13.44
CA ILE A 5 -19.16 -8.31 12.52
C ILE A 5 -19.53 -7.97 11.08
N ALA A 6 -20.82 -7.84 10.76
CA ALA A 6 -21.27 -7.46 9.43
C ALA A 6 -20.76 -6.06 9.01
N GLN A 7 -20.71 -5.09 9.94
CA GLN A 7 -20.15 -3.78 9.68
C GLN A 7 -18.65 -3.84 9.38
N ILE A 8 -17.87 -4.61 10.15
CA ILE A 8 -16.44 -4.79 9.91
C ILE A 8 -16.18 -5.42 8.53
N TYR A 9 -16.97 -6.43 8.14
CA TYR A 9 -16.85 -7.03 6.80
C TYR A 9 -17.17 -6.02 5.70
N LYS A 10 -18.19 -5.20 5.88
CA LYS A 10 -18.54 -4.15 4.94
C LYS A 10 -17.41 -3.13 4.81
N ASP A 11 -16.85 -2.66 5.93
CA ASP A 11 -15.74 -1.72 5.93
C ASP A 11 -14.52 -2.30 5.18
N TYR A 12 -14.24 -3.61 5.34
CA TYR A 12 -13.14 -4.27 4.62
C TYR A 12 -13.38 -4.27 3.11
N GLN A 13 -14.58 -4.63 2.66
CA GLN A 13 -14.92 -4.64 1.25
C GLN A 13 -14.90 -3.24 0.63
N GLU A 14 -15.39 -2.23 1.34
CA GLU A 14 -15.36 -0.83 0.87
C GLU A 14 -13.93 -0.31 0.70
N SER A 15 -13.01 -0.66 1.62
CA SER A 15 -11.59 -0.33 1.50
C SER A 15 -10.96 -0.97 0.27
N GLU A 16 -11.13 -2.27 0.11
CA GLU A 16 -10.58 -3.04 -1.01
C GLU A 16 -11.06 -2.47 -2.35
N GLN A 17 -12.37 -2.30 -2.53
CA GLN A 17 -12.94 -1.70 -3.73
C GLN A 17 -12.45 -0.28 -4.02
N THR A 18 -12.19 0.52 -2.98
CA THR A 18 -11.66 1.87 -3.15
C THR A 18 -10.26 1.83 -3.75
N PHE A 19 -9.38 0.99 -3.23
CA PHE A 19 -8.00 0.90 -3.72
C PHE A 19 -7.91 0.21 -5.08
N GLU A 20 -8.68 -0.84 -5.34
CA GLU A 20 -8.82 -1.46 -6.67
C GLU A 20 -9.24 -0.42 -7.71
N LYS A 21 -10.26 0.37 -7.42
CA LYS A 21 -10.72 1.43 -8.32
C LYS A 21 -9.66 2.50 -8.59
N LEU A 22 -8.87 2.87 -7.59
CA LEU A 22 -7.75 3.80 -7.77
C LEU A 22 -6.70 3.20 -8.71
N GLU A 23 -6.34 1.93 -8.50
CA GLU A 23 -5.39 1.22 -9.34
C GLU A 23 -5.89 1.15 -10.79
N GLU A 24 -7.09 0.64 -11.02
CA GLU A 24 -7.72 0.56 -12.35
C GLU A 24 -7.82 1.90 -13.07
N THR A 25 -8.03 2.99 -12.32
CA THR A 25 -8.26 4.32 -12.91
C THR A 25 -6.96 5.07 -13.20
N TYR A 26 -5.97 4.95 -12.33
CA TYR A 26 -4.80 5.84 -12.33
C TYR A 26 -3.47 5.13 -12.62
N VAL A 27 -3.47 3.82 -12.71
CA VAL A 27 -2.31 3.03 -13.14
C VAL A 27 -2.54 2.56 -14.57
N VAL A 28 -1.70 3.00 -15.50
CA VAL A 28 -1.93 2.81 -16.93
C VAL A 28 -0.67 2.33 -17.66
N ASN A 29 -0.87 1.64 -18.76
CA ASN A 29 0.17 1.34 -19.73
C ASN A 29 0.63 2.61 -20.50
N PRO A 30 1.78 2.58 -21.20
CA PRO A 30 2.26 3.71 -22.01
C PRO A 30 1.26 4.21 -23.05
N ASP A 31 0.38 3.34 -23.54
CA ASP A 31 -0.67 3.67 -24.52
C ASP A 31 -1.95 4.22 -23.88
N GLY A 32 -1.98 4.29 -22.52
CA GLY A 32 -3.12 4.78 -21.76
C GLY A 32 -4.19 3.71 -21.46
N SER A 33 -3.97 2.46 -21.85
CA SER A 33 -4.86 1.35 -21.47
C SER A 33 -4.68 0.96 -19.99
N SER A 34 -5.68 0.33 -19.40
CA SER A 34 -5.59 -0.21 -18.03
C SER A 34 -4.49 -1.26 -17.95
N VAL A 35 -3.75 -1.25 -16.85
CA VAL A 35 -2.72 -2.27 -16.55
C VAL A 35 -3.42 -3.48 -15.96
N THR A 36 -3.09 -4.66 -16.47
CA THR A 36 -3.43 -5.92 -15.84
C THR A 36 -2.28 -6.38 -14.94
N GLU A 37 -2.51 -7.36 -14.07
CA GLU A 37 -1.47 -7.89 -13.18
C GLU A 37 -0.21 -8.35 -13.93
N ASP A 38 -0.41 -8.95 -15.10
CA ASP A 38 0.68 -9.44 -15.96
C ASP A 38 1.46 -8.31 -16.68
N ASP A 39 0.87 -7.12 -16.80
CA ASP A 39 1.41 -5.99 -17.57
C ASP A 39 2.27 -5.04 -16.74
N TRP A 40 2.33 -5.21 -15.42
CA TRP A 40 3.17 -4.36 -14.58
C TRP A 40 4.65 -4.52 -14.95
N ASN A 41 5.23 -3.44 -15.44
CA ASN A 41 6.62 -3.38 -15.87
C ASN A 41 7.21 -1.99 -15.65
N ASP A 42 8.45 -1.79 -16.05
CA ASP A 42 9.15 -0.50 -15.89
C ASP A 42 8.51 0.66 -16.66
N ASP A 43 7.65 0.35 -17.65
CA ASP A 43 6.92 1.35 -18.44
C ASP A 43 5.55 1.71 -17.86
N THR A 44 5.08 0.99 -16.83
CA THR A 44 3.83 1.30 -16.14
C THR A 44 3.86 2.72 -15.59
N ARG A 45 2.80 3.48 -15.86
CA ARG A 45 2.71 4.88 -15.44
C ARG A 45 1.61 5.08 -14.42
N ILE A 46 1.94 5.78 -13.35
CA ILE A 46 1.00 6.18 -12.32
C ILE A 46 0.68 7.65 -12.50
N GLN A 47 -0.60 7.95 -12.65
CA GLN A 47 -1.09 9.31 -12.91
C GLN A 47 -1.15 10.13 -11.59
N PHE A 48 0.01 10.46 -11.01
CA PHE A 48 0.10 11.16 -9.72
C PHE A 48 -0.63 12.51 -9.71
N ASP A 49 -0.61 13.27 -10.81
CA ASP A 49 -1.33 14.55 -10.89
C ASP A 49 -2.85 14.37 -10.81
N ALA A 50 -3.37 13.25 -11.29
CA ALA A 50 -4.77 12.90 -11.18
C ALA A 50 -5.11 12.30 -9.80
N LEU A 51 -4.27 11.41 -9.26
CA LEU A 51 -4.39 10.87 -7.90
C LEU A 51 -4.39 11.96 -6.82
N LYS A 52 -3.55 12.99 -6.99
CA LYS A 52 -3.49 14.15 -6.09
C LYS A 52 -4.76 15.02 -6.11
N LYS A 53 -5.63 14.89 -7.11
CA LYS A 53 -6.95 15.52 -7.09
C LYS A 53 -7.94 14.76 -6.22
N GLU A 54 -7.77 13.41 -6.11
CA GLU A 54 -8.53 12.60 -5.16
C GLU A 54 -8.08 12.90 -3.72
N ASN A 55 -6.76 12.86 -3.49
CA ASN A 55 -6.17 13.26 -2.22
C ASN A 55 -4.75 13.82 -2.46
N PRO A 56 -4.48 15.10 -2.11
CA PRO A 56 -3.18 15.75 -2.30
C PRO A 56 -2.03 15.10 -1.51
N ASP A 57 -2.34 14.31 -0.50
CA ASP A 57 -1.36 13.60 0.34
C ASP A 57 -0.86 12.30 -0.31
N ILE A 58 -1.38 11.88 -1.46
CA ILE A 58 -0.85 10.71 -2.18
C ILE A 58 0.50 11.08 -2.81
N MET A 59 1.58 10.51 -2.29
CA MET A 59 2.96 10.83 -2.71
C MET A 59 3.64 9.72 -3.48
N ALA A 60 3.24 8.47 -3.27
CA ALA A 60 3.85 7.31 -3.91
C ALA A 60 2.82 6.19 -4.10
N TRP A 61 3.24 5.13 -4.79
CA TRP A 61 2.52 3.87 -4.91
C TRP A 61 3.48 2.73 -4.57
N LEU A 62 3.09 1.88 -3.63
CA LEU A 62 3.87 0.72 -3.22
C LEU A 62 3.26 -0.53 -3.83
N ARG A 63 4.06 -1.37 -4.51
CA ARG A 63 3.62 -2.64 -5.09
C ARG A 63 4.69 -3.71 -4.97
N PHE A 64 4.27 -4.92 -4.58
CA PHE A 64 5.13 -6.10 -4.61
C PHE A 64 5.23 -6.68 -6.02
N ASP A 65 6.41 -7.19 -6.41
CA ASP A 65 6.66 -7.71 -7.75
C ASP A 65 5.76 -8.91 -8.10
N ASN A 66 5.60 -9.82 -7.15
CA ASN A 66 4.77 -11.00 -7.30
C ASN A 66 3.39 -10.74 -6.68
N PHE A 67 2.56 -9.96 -7.35
CA PHE A 67 1.25 -9.56 -6.85
C PHE A 67 0.28 -10.74 -6.69
N ASP A 68 0.38 -11.77 -7.54
CA ASP A 68 -0.44 -13.00 -7.43
C ASP A 68 -0.24 -13.73 -6.09
N ASP A 69 0.90 -13.54 -5.45
CA ASP A 69 1.24 -14.17 -4.17
C ASP A 69 1.20 -13.17 -3.01
N VAL A 70 1.58 -11.91 -3.23
CA VAL A 70 1.57 -10.82 -2.24
C VAL A 70 0.68 -9.68 -2.72
N HIS A 71 -0.59 -9.65 -2.27
CA HIS A 71 -1.61 -8.70 -2.70
C HIS A 71 -1.41 -7.30 -2.07
N ILE A 72 -0.22 -6.74 -2.23
CA ILE A 72 0.12 -5.40 -1.74
C ILE A 72 0.39 -4.49 -2.93
N SER A 73 -0.60 -3.67 -3.28
CA SER A 73 -0.55 -2.62 -4.30
C SER A 73 -1.40 -1.46 -3.80
N TYR A 74 -0.77 -0.43 -3.22
CA TYR A 74 -1.49 0.66 -2.54
C TYR A 74 -0.82 2.01 -2.75
N PRO A 75 -1.62 3.11 -2.82
CA PRO A 75 -1.07 4.45 -2.69
C PRO A 75 -0.44 4.63 -1.30
N VAL A 76 0.68 5.34 -1.25
CA VAL A 76 1.34 5.76 -0.01
C VAL A 76 1.04 7.24 0.21
N LEU A 77 0.41 7.55 1.35
CA LEU A 77 0.03 8.90 1.70
C LEU A 77 1.06 9.53 2.64
N TYR A 78 1.14 10.86 2.63
CA TYR A 78 1.98 11.63 3.56
C TYR A 78 1.26 12.89 4.00
N SER A 79 1.10 13.06 5.31
CA SER A 79 0.46 14.25 5.89
C SER A 79 1.35 15.01 6.87
N GLY A 80 2.57 14.49 7.16
CA GLY A 80 3.40 14.99 8.25
C GLY A 80 2.87 14.64 9.66
N ASP A 81 1.85 13.76 9.73
CA ASP A 81 1.20 13.32 10.97
C ASP A 81 0.91 11.83 10.93
N ASP A 82 1.49 11.08 11.85
CA ASP A 82 1.39 9.61 11.92
C ASP A 82 0.02 9.10 12.39
N SER A 83 -0.86 9.97 12.86
CA SER A 83 -2.19 9.61 13.33
C SER A 83 -3.29 9.72 12.27
N LYS A 84 -3.14 10.63 11.30
CA LYS A 84 -4.18 10.99 10.32
C LYS A 84 -4.71 9.79 9.56
N TYR A 85 -3.82 9.00 8.97
CA TYR A 85 -4.19 7.86 8.11
C TYR A 85 -4.25 6.52 8.84
N LEU A 86 -3.97 6.50 10.14
CA LEU A 86 -4.06 5.29 10.94
C LEU A 86 -5.50 4.73 10.98
N ARG A 87 -6.50 5.62 10.96
CA ARG A 87 -7.92 5.27 11.05
C ARG A 87 -8.81 6.08 10.11
N SER A 88 -8.30 6.56 9.00
CA SER A 88 -9.11 7.22 7.98
C SER A 88 -8.83 6.68 6.59
N ASP A 89 -9.87 6.69 5.75
CA ASP A 89 -9.75 6.42 4.33
C ASP A 89 -9.08 7.60 3.59
N ILE A 90 -8.90 7.46 2.28
CA ILE A 90 -8.32 8.51 1.43
C ILE A 90 -9.16 9.78 1.35
N TYR A 91 -10.44 9.72 1.72
CA TYR A 91 -11.38 10.84 1.72
C TYR A 91 -11.51 11.51 3.10
N GLY A 92 -10.77 11.02 4.11
CA GLY A 92 -10.78 11.53 5.47
C GLY A 92 -11.91 11.01 6.36
N ASN A 93 -12.69 10.03 5.91
CA ASN A 93 -13.69 9.38 6.74
C ASN A 93 -13.04 8.34 7.65
N TYR A 94 -13.63 8.12 8.84
CA TYR A 94 -13.17 7.05 9.71
C TYR A 94 -13.25 5.69 9.00
N HIS A 95 -12.15 4.96 9.01
CA HIS A 95 -12.07 3.63 8.44
C HIS A 95 -11.12 2.73 9.23
N ILE A 96 -11.55 1.50 9.54
CA ILE A 96 -10.80 0.57 10.40
C ILE A 96 -9.46 0.12 9.81
N ALA A 97 -9.37 0.01 8.50
CA ALA A 97 -8.14 -0.38 7.81
C ALA A 97 -7.16 0.79 7.63
N GLY A 98 -7.61 2.03 7.76
CA GLY A 98 -6.79 3.20 7.45
C GLY A 98 -6.27 3.20 6.01
N CYS A 99 -5.11 3.82 5.83
CA CYS A 99 -4.34 3.78 4.58
C CYS A 99 -2.90 3.35 4.86
N ILE A 100 -2.16 3.07 3.79
CA ILE A 100 -0.69 2.96 3.85
C ILE A 100 -0.13 4.38 3.83
N PHE A 101 0.77 4.72 4.75
CA PHE A 101 1.32 6.07 4.84
C PHE A 101 2.78 6.10 5.29
N LEU A 102 3.49 7.13 4.86
CA LEU A 102 4.88 7.43 5.22
C LEU A 102 4.91 8.16 6.55
N GLU A 103 5.89 7.83 7.40
CA GLU A 103 6.14 8.51 8.68
C GLU A 103 6.30 10.01 8.51
N GLY A 104 5.69 10.78 9.42
CA GLY A 104 5.65 12.24 9.33
C GLY A 104 7.00 12.94 9.42
N LEU A 105 8.03 12.28 9.95
CA LEU A 105 9.41 12.79 10.00
C LEU A 105 10.22 12.52 8.73
N ASN A 106 9.74 11.65 7.85
CA ASN A 106 10.42 11.34 6.60
C ASN A 106 10.17 12.41 5.52
N ASN A 107 11.10 12.50 4.57
CA ASN A 107 10.90 13.29 3.37
C ASN A 107 9.90 12.60 2.42
N PRO A 108 8.89 13.32 1.92
CA PRO A 108 7.84 12.73 1.08
C PRO A 108 8.32 12.27 -0.30
N ASP A 109 9.55 12.63 -0.71
CA ASP A 109 10.17 12.20 -1.97
C ASP A 109 11.01 10.91 -1.84
N PHE A 110 10.98 10.27 -0.68
CA PHE A 110 11.76 9.07 -0.37
C PHE A 110 13.28 9.25 -0.51
N SER A 111 13.79 10.47 -0.32
CA SER A 111 15.22 10.77 -0.40
C SER A 111 16.02 10.40 0.85
N ASP A 112 15.35 10.05 1.94
CA ASP A 112 16.00 9.63 3.18
C ASP A 112 16.69 8.27 3.03
N TYR A 113 17.76 8.06 3.80
CA TYR A 113 18.43 6.75 3.91
C TYR A 113 17.53 5.70 4.59
N HIS A 114 16.57 6.13 5.39
CA HIS A 114 15.64 5.28 6.12
C HIS A 114 14.25 5.90 6.06
N SER A 115 13.32 5.21 5.46
CA SER A 115 11.92 5.59 5.38
C SER A 115 11.07 4.55 6.08
N ILE A 116 10.10 4.98 6.87
CA ILE A 116 9.16 4.10 7.56
C ILE A 116 7.78 4.24 6.90
N ILE A 117 7.25 3.13 6.43
CA ILE A 117 5.89 3.07 5.86
C ILE A 117 5.02 2.25 6.80
N TYR A 118 3.92 2.84 7.24
CA TYR A 118 2.95 2.22 8.13
C TYR A 118 1.78 1.63 7.34
N GLY A 119 1.25 0.54 7.85
CA GLY A 119 0.02 -0.08 7.36
C GLY A 119 -0.49 -1.12 8.34
N HIS A 120 -1.83 -1.25 8.45
CA HIS A 120 -2.41 -2.23 9.34
C HIS A 120 -2.15 -3.67 8.87
N ASN A 121 -1.85 -4.55 9.82
CA ASN A 121 -1.82 -6.00 9.62
C ASN A 121 -3.25 -6.56 9.70
N MET A 122 -3.99 -6.50 8.59
CA MET A 122 -5.39 -6.89 8.55
C MET A 122 -5.56 -8.42 8.49
N ARG A 123 -6.61 -8.94 9.14
CA ARG A 123 -6.88 -10.39 9.17
C ARG A 123 -7.29 -10.96 7.82
N ASN A 124 -7.92 -10.15 6.98
CA ASN A 124 -8.34 -10.50 5.61
C ASN A 124 -7.21 -10.33 4.59
N THR A 125 -5.96 -10.22 5.03
CA THR A 125 -4.74 -10.04 4.23
C THR A 125 -4.58 -8.69 3.51
N THR A 126 -5.56 -7.80 3.55
CA THR A 126 -5.42 -6.44 3.01
C THR A 126 -4.40 -5.59 3.77
N MET A 127 -4.06 -4.43 3.25
CA MET A 127 -2.97 -3.57 3.73
C MET A 127 -1.66 -4.37 3.85
N PHE A 128 -1.04 -4.42 5.01
CA PHE A 128 0.16 -5.23 5.27
C PHE A 128 -0.14 -6.61 5.84
N GLY A 129 -1.41 -7.06 5.74
CA GLY A 129 -1.83 -8.36 6.27
C GLY A 129 -1.13 -9.57 5.65
N ASP A 130 -0.71 -9.49 4.37
CA ASP A 130 0.04 -10.56 3.71
C ASP A 130 1.48 -10.70 4.21
N LEU A 131 2.07 -9.67 4.83
CA LEU A 131 3.45 -9.73 5.31
C LEU A 131 3.68 -10.79 6.40
N LYS A 132 2.64 -11.20 7.13
CA LYS A 132 2.72 -12.31 8.10
C LYS A 132 3.16 -13.64 7.47
N ARG A 133 2.98 -13.81 6.15
CA ARG A 133 3.37 -15.02 5.41
C ARG A 133 4.88 -15.21 5.34
N TYR A 134 5.67 -14.12 5.42
CA TYR A 134 7.13 -14.22 5.51
C TYR A 134 7.62 -15.01 6.72
N LYS A 135 6.82 -15.03 7.80
CA LYS A 135 7.11 -15.82 8.99
C LYS A 135 6.48 -17.21 8.95
N ASN A 136 5.30 -17.33 8.36
CA ASN A 136 4.45 -18.50 8.54
C ASN A 136 4.55 -19.51 7.40
N ASP A 137 4.89 -19.06 6.18
CA ASP A 137 4.87 -19.90 4.99
C ASP A 137 6.30 -20.23 4.54
N GLU A 138 6.66 -21.52 4.54
CA GLU A 138 7.98 -21.97 4.10
C GLU A 138 8.20 -21.67 2.61
N GLY A 139 9.37 -21.13 2.26
CA GLY A 139 9.73 -20.77 0.89
C GLY A 139 9.03 -19.50 0.36
N PHE A 140 8.29 -18.77 1.20
CA PHE A 140 7.61 -17.57 0.77
C PHE A 140 8.58 -16.43 0.44
N TYR A 141 9.61 -16.25 1.26
CA TYR A 141 10.63 -15.22 1.03
C TYR A 141 11.36 -15.41 -0.30
N GLU A 142 11.72 -16.65 -0.65
CA GLU A 142 12.49 -16.94 -1.87
C GLU A 142 11.77 -16.51 -3.14
N LYS A 143 10.45 -16.46 -3.12
CA LYS A 143 9.60 -16.07 -4.24
C LYS A 143 9.23 -14.59 -4.22
N ASN A 144 9.28 -13.94 -3.05
CA ASN A 144 8.68 -12.64 -2.80
C ASN A 144 9.69 -11.65 -2.18
N GLN A 145 10.88 -11.55 -2.78
CA GLN A 145 11.99 -10.76 -2.21
C GLN A 145 11.89 -9.26 -2.50
N PHE A 146 11.11 -8.84 -3.50
CA PHE A 146 11.20 -7.47 -4.02
C PHE A 146 9.85 -6.77 -4.03
N PHE A 147 9.92 -5.47 -3.79
CA PHE A 147 8.81 -4.55 -4.00
C PHE A 147 9.32 -3.22 -4.56
N ASN A 148 8.43 -2.47 -5.16
CA ASN A 148 8.71 -1.17 -5.72
C ASN A 148 7.91 -0.07 -5.02
N VAL A 149 8.53 1.10 -4.93
CA VAL A 149 7.87 2.35 -4.56
C VAL A 149 8.00 3.29 -5.75
N TYR A 150 6.88 3.57 -6.37
CA TYR A 150 6.75 4.50 -7.49
C TYR A 150 6.48 5.89 -6.94
N THR A 151 7.25 6.87 -7.37
CA THR A 151 6.99 8.30 -7.14
C THR A 151 6.73 8.98 -8.49
N ALA A 152 6.40 10.26 -8.48
CA ALA A 152 6.18 11.02 -9.73
C ALA A 152 7.42 11.02 -10.65
N ASP A 153 8.62 10.94 -10.08
CA ASP A 153 9.88 11.12 -10.80
C ASP A 153 10.72 9.85 -10.90
N LYS A 154 10.52 8.88 -10.02
CA LYS A 154 11.43 7.73 -9.84
C LYS A 154 10.67 6.47 -9.44
N VAL A 155 11.29 5.33 -9.73
CA VAL A 155 10.93 4.04 -9.17
C VAL A 155 12.08 3.56 -8.29
N TYR A 156 11.76 3.29 -7.02
CA TYR A 156 12.69 2.70 -6.08
C TYR A 156 12.38 1.21 -5.94
N ARG A 157 13.34 0.36 -6.27
CA ARG A 157 13.23 -1.08 -6.09
C ARG A 157 13.93 -1.50 -4.80
N TYR A 158 13.19 -2.13 -3.92
CA TYR A 158 13.67 -2.59 -2.62
C TYR A 158 13.75 -4.11 -2.57
N GLN A 159 14.79 -4.61 -1.90
CA GLN A 159 14.91 -6.03 -1.56
C GLN A 159 14.67 -6.21 -0.06
N ILE A 160 13.77 -7.11 0.30
CA ILE A 160 13.53 -7.49 1.69
C ILE A 160 14.75 -8.29 2.17
N PHE A 161 15.34 -7.89 3.28
CA PHE A 161 16.48 -8.59 3.87
C PHE A 161 16.20 -9.07 5.30
N SER A 162 15.13 -8.62 5.91
CA SER A 162 14.75 -8.99 7.27
C SER A 162 13.24 -8.88 7.47
N TYR A 163 12.69 -9.82 8.24
CA TYR A 163 11.33 -9.80 8.74
C TYR A 163 11.32 -10.26 10.20
N TYR A 164 10.63 -9.54 11.07
CA TYR A 164 10.49 -9.89 12.49
C TYR A 164 9.27 -9.22 13.12
N ASP A 165 8.72 -9.86 14.15
CA ASP A 165 7.71 -9.25 15.01
C ASP A 165 8.41 -8.50 16.15
N VAL A 166 7.85 -7.33 16.51
CA VAL A 166 8.30 -6.54 17.67
C VAL A 166 7.14 -6.45 18.64
N ASP A 167 7.37 -6.73 19.90
CA ASP A 167 6.40 -6.44 20.95
C ASP A 167 6.34 -4.93 21.21
N GLU A 168 5.15 -4.36 21.39
CA GLU A 168 4.94 -2.91 21.60
C GLU A 168 5.70 -2.37 22.84
N ASP A 169 6.07 -3.26 23.77
CA ASP A 169 6.76 -2.94 25.02
C ASP A 169 8.30 -3.12 24.96
N SER A 170 8.89 -3.35 23.77
CA SER A 170 10.32 -3.63 23.60
C SER A 170 11.15 -2.41 23.24
#